data_2370983b8f2af971159503b9d2cbc94a
#
_entry.id   2370983b8f2af971159503b9d2cbc94a
#
_cell.length_a   1.000
_cell.length_b   1.000
_cell.length_c   1.000
_cell.angle_alpha   90.00
_cell.angle_beta   90.00
_cell.angle_gamma   90.00
#
_symmetry.space_group_name_H-M   'P 1'
#
loop_
_entity.id
_entity.type
_entity.pdbx_description
1 polymer ?
#
loop_
_entity_poly.entity_id
_entity_poly.type
_entity_poly.pdbx_seq_one_letter_code
_entity_poly.pdbx_strand_id
1 'polypeptide(L)'
;MTTSTIDTWMAARRTANSFEGVTELDTSLDGSKLRIGLLLSRFNRDIGDGLLAACVETLLKQGVKRENLLLVTVPGALEIPLAARRMAQNGTFDALVAMGAVIRGDTYHFEIVANEMASGIMRVQLDTGIPIANAVLTTETDDQAYTRMAHKGAEAALCAIEMANLMGKS
;
A
#
# COMPACT_ATOMS: atom_id res chain seq x y z
N MET A 1 -6.75 4.17 -25.66
CA MET A 1 -5.51 4.23 -24.88
C MET A 1 -5.91 4.13 -23.42
N THR A 2 -5.49 3.08 -22.71
CA THR A 2 -5.74 2.96 -21.26
C THR A 2 -4.83 3.94 -20.54
N THR A 3 -5.39 4.89 -19.81
CA THR A 3 -4.66 5.80 -18.95
C THR A 3 -3.85 4.99 -17.94
N SER A 4 -2.57 5.30 -17.74
CA SER A 4 -1.75 4.57 -16.77
C SER A 4 -2.23 4.86 -15.34
N THR A 5 -1.93 3.95 -14.39
CA THR A 5 -2.26 4.17 -12.96
C THR A 5 -1.60 5.46 -12.45
N ILE A 6 -0.37 5.74 -12.89
CA ILE A 6 0.34 6.98 -12.53
C ILE A 6 -0.40 8.21 -13.05
N ASP A 7 -0.84 8.19 -14.33
CA ASP A 7 -1.58 9.32 -14.89
C ASP A 7 -2.89 9.56 -14.17
N THR A 8 -3.61 8.48 -13.81
CA THR A 8 -4.85 8.57 -13.02
C THR A 8 -4.57 9.15 -11.63
N TRP A 9 -3.52 8.69 -10.96
CA TRP A 9 -3.12 9.20 -9.65
C TRP A 9 -2.75 10.69 -9.73
N MET A 10 -1.93 11.07 -10.71
CA MET A 10 -1.53 12.47 -10.92
C MET A 10 -2.72 13.37 -11.25
N ALA A 11 -3.69 12.89 -12.06
CA ALA A 11 -4.90 13.63 -12.39
C ALA A 11 -5.84 13.83 -11.19
N ALA A 12 -5.82 12.92 -10.22
CA ALA A 12 -6.59 13.05 -8.98
C ALA A 12 -5.98 14.07 -8.00
N ARG A 13 -4.68 14.39 -8.15
CA ARG A 13 -4.03 15.44 -7.36
C ARG A 13 -4.50 16.80 -7.84
N ARG A 14 -4.74 17.70 -6.90
CA ARG A 14 -5.12 19.08 -7.24
C ARG A 14 -3.89 19.82 -7.78
N THR A 15 -4.09 20.73 -8.71
CA THR A 15 -3.05 21.67 -9.11
C THR A 15 -2.90 22.74 -8.02
N ALA A 16 -1.67 23.02 -7.63
CA ALA A 16 -1.36 24.12 -6.72
C ALA A 16 -2.05 25.42 -7.20
N ASN A 17 -2.61 26.18 -6.27
CA ASN A 17 -3.34 27.44 -6.48
C ASN A 17 -4.83 27.33 -6.89
N SER A 18 -5.48 26.21 -6.63
CA SER A 18 -6.93 26.08 -6.89
C SER A 18 -7.83 26.94 -5.98
N PHE A 19 -7.27 27.50 -4.88
CA PHE A 19 -8.01 28.40 -3.96
C PHE A 19 -7.14 29.59 -3.56
N GLU A 20 -7.59 30.78 -3.92
CA GLU A 20 -6.92 32.04 -3.54
C GLU A 20 -6.86 32.17 -2.01
N GLY A 21 -5.66 32.45 -1.48
CA GLY A 21 -5.44 32.64 -0.04
C GLY A 21 -5.33 31.34 0.79
N VAL A 22 -5.41 30.15 0.16
CA VAL A 22 -5.18 28.86 0.83
C VAL A 22 -3.82 28.31 0.45
N THR A 23 -2.97 28.05 1.45
CA THR A 23 -1.70 27.34 1.24
C THR A 23 -1.95 25.85 1.19
N GLU A 24 -1.67 25.21 0.06
CA GLU A 24 -1.72 23.77 -0.10
C GLU A 24 -0.30 23.19 0.04
N LEU A 25 -0.14 22.19 0.90
CA LEU A 25 1.13 21.47 1.04
C LEU A 25 1.29 20.53 -0.15
N ASP A 26 2.21 20.85 -1.05
CA ASP A 26 2.52 19.99 -2.19
C ASP A 26 3.23 18.71 -1.74
N THR A 27 2.72 17.56 -2.14
CA THR A 27 3.30 16.25 -1.87
C THR A 27 4.08 15.73 -3.08
N SER A 28 5.15 15.00 -2.83
CA SER A 28 6.05 14.49 -3.86
C SER A 28 5.84 12.99 -4.08
N LEU A 29 6.03 12.52 -5.31
CA LEU A 29 6.16 11.10 -5.64
C LEU A 29 7.64 10.67 -5.81
N ASP A 30 8.59 11.49 -5.39
CA ASP A 30 10.00 11.11 -5.38
C ASP A 30 10.29 10.12 -4.26
N GLY A 31 10.62 8.88 -4.64
CA GLY A 31 10.99 7.80 -3.73
C GLY A 31 12.48 7.64 -3.47
N SER A 32 13.33 8.49 -4.06
CA SER A 32 14.79 8.28 -4.13
C SER A 32 15.49 8.14 -2.76
N LYS A 33 14.93 8.70 -1.71
CA LYS A 33 15.46 8.65 -0.33
C LYS A 33 14.66 7.73 0.59
N LEU A 34 13.55 7.18 0.12
CA LEU A 34 12.62 6.41 0.95
C LEU A 34 13.06 4.96 1.15
N ARG A 35 12.74 4.44 2.32
CA ARG A 35 12.85 3.03 2.69
C ARG A 35 11.44 2.47 2.90
N ILE A 36 11.06 1.48 2.11
CA ILE A 36 9.70 0.93 2.09
C ILE A 36 9.71 -0.52 2.52
N GLY A 37 8.91 -0.82 3.54
CA GLY A 37 8.65 -2.20 3.96
C GLY A 37 7.45 -2.79 3.21
N LEU A 38 7.60 -4.01 2.71
CA LEU A 38 6.58 -4.74 1.96
C LEU A 38 6.11 -5.93 2.79
N LEU A 39 4.81 -6.03 3.01
CA LEU A 39 4.16 -7.12 3.72
C LEU A 39 3.25 -7.87 2.77
N LEU A 40 3.43 -9.19 2.65
CA LEU A 40 2.66 -10.01 1.74
C LEU A 40 2.07 -11.24 2.48
N SER A 41 0.75 -11.38 2.45
CA SER A 41 0.11 -12.62 2.89
C SER A 41 0.25 -13.72 1.84
N ARG A 42 0.47 -14.97 2.30
CA ARG A 42 0.75 -16.09 1.40
C ARG A 42 -0.49 -16.80 0.83
N PHE A 43 -1.68 -16.58 1.42
CA PHE A 43 -2.91 -17.10 0.82
C PHE A 43 -3.22 -16.36 -0.49
N ASN A 44 -3.77 -17.09 -1.46
CA ASN A 44 -4.04 -16.60 -2.82
C ASN A 44 -2.78 -16.03 -3.49
N ARG A 45 -1.75 -16.88 -3.51
CA ARG A 45 -0.37 -16.50 -3.87
C ARG A 45 -0.26 -15.81 -5.23
N ASP A 46 -0.94 -16.31 -6.25
CA ASP A 46 -0.84 -15.77 -7.62
C ASP A 46 -1.27 -14.30 -7.68
N ILE A 47 -2.34 -13.98 -6.92
CA ILE A 47 -2.83 -12.59 -6.80
C ILE A 47 -1.82 -11.76 -5.98
N GLY A 48 -1.31 -12.31 -4.89
CA GLY A 48 -0.29 -11.68 -4.07
C GLY A 48 0.99 -11.36 -4.85
N ASP A 49 1.47 -12.29 -5.66
CA ASP A 49 2.65 -12.10 -6.51
C ASP A 49 2.40 -11.03 -7.59
N GLY A 50 1.19 -10.95 -8.15
CA GLY A 50 0.79 -9.90 -9.08
C GLY A 50 0.74 -8.51 -8.44
N LEU A 51 0.20 -8.39 -7.22
CA LEU A 51 0.23 -7.17 -6.43
C LEU A 51 1.67 -6.72 -6.14
N LEU A 52 2.51 -7.66 -5.68
CA LEU A 52 3.91 -7.39 -5.35
C LEU A 52 4.69 -6.93 -6.58
N ALA A 53 4.54 -7.60 -7.71
CA ALA A 53 5.23 -7.26 -8.95
C ALA A 53 4.90 -5.81 -9.39
N ALA A 54 3.62 -5.45 -9.43
CA ALA A 54 3.18 -4.11 -9.82
C ALA A 54 3.61 -3.03 -8.80
N CYS A 55 3.56 -3.36 -7.50
CA CYS A 55 4.02 -2.47 -6.44
C CYS A 55 5.53 -2.18 -6.57
N VAL A 56 6.36 -3.22 -6.65
CA VAL A 56 7.82 -3.09 -6.76
C VAL A 56 8.21 -2.34 -8.04
N GLU A 57 7.60 -2.68 -9.19
CA GLU A 57 7.85 -1.96 -10.45
C GLU A 57 7.57 -0.46 -10.29
N THR A 58 6.45 -0.11 -9.67
CA THR A 58 6.07 1.29 -9.47
C THR A 58 7.01 2.00 -8.49
N LEU A 59 7.37 1.37 -7.37
CA LEU A 59 8.34 1.94 -6.42
C LEU A 59 9.68 2.25 -7.09
N LEU A 60 10.19 1.32 -7.91
CA LEU A 60 11.44 1.51 -8.64
C LEU A 60 11.34 2.62 -9.69
N LYS A 61 10.23 2.72 -10.42
CA LYS A 61 9.96 3.80 -11.37
C LYS A 61 9.93 5.18 -10.71
N GLN A 62 9.49 5.24 -9.44
CA GLN A 62 9.48 6.47 -8.65
C GLN A 62 10.81 6.72 -7.89
N GLY A 63 11.86 5.95 -8.20
CA GLY A 63 13.21 6.19 -7.69
C GLY A 63 13.57 5.47 -6.39
N VAL A 64 12.66 4.70 -5.79
CA VAL A 64 13.01 3.90 -4.60
C VAL A 64 14.09 2.87 -5.00
N LYS A 65 15.18 2.81 -4.25
CA LYS A 65 16.28 1.89 -4.54
C LYS A 65 15.94 0.47 -4.05
N ARG A 66 16.40 -0.56 -4.78
CA ARG A 66 16.15 -1.96 -4.41
C ARG A 66 16.64 -2.31 -3.01
N GLU A 67 17.80 -1.80 -2.63
CA GLU A 67 18.39 -2.00 -1.29
C GLU A 67 17.58 -1.35 -0.16
N ASN A 68 16.66 -0.46 -0.49
CA ASN A 68 15.74 0.19 0.44
C ASN A 68 14.37 -0.51 0.53
N LEU A 69 14.19 -1.63 -0.14
CA LEU A 69 13.00 -2.46 -0.08
C LEU A 69 13.26 -3.69 0.79
N LEU A 70 12.36 -3.97 1.73
CA LEU A 70 12.37 -5.21 2.50
C LEU A 70 11.02 -5.91 2.39
N LEU A 71 11.02 -7.13 1.88
CA LEU A 71 9.82 -7.98 1.82
C LEU A 71 9.76 -8.92 3.03
N VAL A 72 8.62 -8.88 3.72
CA VAL A 72 8.26 -9.85 4.76
C VAL A 72 6.98 -10.56 4.34
N THR A 73 6.97 -11.89 4.41
CA THR A 73 5.76 -12.67 4.14
C THR A 73 5.15 -13.21 5.42
N VAL A 74 3.82 -13.24 5.48
CA VAL A 74 3.05 -13.75 6.61
C VAL A 74 2.05 -14.82 6.15
N PRO A 75 1.56 -15.71 7.04
CA PRO A 75 0.64 -16.77 6.65
C PRO A 75 -0.63 -16.24 5.97
N GLY A 76 -1.36 -15.35 6.59
CA GLY A 76 -2.62 -14.81 6.09
C GLY A 76 -2.75 -13.31 6.34
N ALA A 77 -3.89 -12.75 5.97
CA ALA A 77 -4.15 -11.32 6.10
C ALA A 77 -4.28 -10.86 7.57
N LEU A 78 -4.77 -11.73 8.47
CA LEU A 78 -4.87 -11.42 9.91
C LEU A 78 -3.52 -11.22 10.60
N GLU A 79 -2.44 -11.78 10.06
CA GLU A 79 -1.10 -11.66 10.60
C GLU A 79 -0.38 -10.38 10.15
N ILE A 80 -0.91 -9.69 9.11
CA ILE A 80 -0.33 -8.46 8.58
C ILE A 80 -0.21 -7.36 9.66
N PRO A 81 -1.24 -7.05 10.47
CA PRO A 81 -1.14 -5.96 11.44
C PRO A 81 -0.03 -6.16 12.47
N LEU A 82 0.16 -7.39 12.97
CA LEU A 82 1.21 -7.66 13.95
C LEU A 82 2.62 -7.50 13.34
N ALA A 83 2.81 -8.02 12.13
CA ALA A 83 4.08 -7.87 11.39
C ALA A 83 4.34 -6.39 11.04
N ALA A 84 3.31 -5.66 10.59
CA ALA A 84 3.39 -4.23 10.31
C ALA A 84 3.81 -3.43 11.55
N ARG A 85 3.20 -3.70 12.70
CA ARG A 85 3.58 -3.06 13.96
C ARG A 85 5.04 -3.29 14.31
N ARG A 86 5.52 -4.52 14.17
CA ARG A 86 6.93 -4.85 14.42
C ARG A 86 7.88 -4.12 13.49
N MET A 87 7.55 -4.03 12.20
CA MET A 87 8.35 -3.29 11.22
C MET A 87 8.35 -1.80 11.49
N ALA A 88 7.19 -1.21 11.79
CA ALA A 88 7.06 0.21 12.09
C ALA A 88 7.85 0.62 13.34
N GLN A 89 7.84 -0.22 14.38
CA GLN A 89 8.58 0.04 15.64
C GLN A 89 10.10 -0.02 15.49
N ASN A 90 10.62 -0.68 14.45
CA ASN A 90 12.07 -0.72 14.21
C ASN A 90 12.65 0.62 13.71
N GLY A 91 11.81 1.60 13.33
CA GLY A 91 12.22 2.95 12.96
C GLY A 91 13.06 3.06 11.68
N THR A 92 13.05 2.03 10.82
CA THR A 92 13.88 1.97 9.61
C THR A 92 13.13 2.25 8.32
N PHE A 93 11.79 2.33 8.37
CA PHE A 93 10.95 2.53 7.20
C PHE A 93 10.22 3.87 7.25
N ASP A 94 10.07 4.50 6.09
CA ASP A 94 9.29 5.73 5.92
C ASP A 94 7.82 5.42 5.64
N ALA A 95 7.52 4.27 5.06
CA ALA A 95 6.19 3.73 4.89
C ALA A 95 6.21 2.21 4.74
N LEU A 96 5.05 1.58 4.91
CA LEU A 96 4.84 0.16 4.64
C LEU A 96 3.75 -0.02 3.55
N VAL A 97 3.79 -1.16 2.86
CA VAL A 97 2.72 -1.59 1.94
C VAL A 97 2.25 -2.97 2.37
N ALA A 98 0.97 -3.10 2.67
CA ALA A 98 0.32 -4.37 3.00
C ALA A 98 -0.36 -4.93 1.75
N MET A 99 -0.03 -6.18 1.38
CA MET A 99 -0.52 -6.84 0.17
C MET A 99 -1.06 -8.23 0.48
N GLY A 100 -2.07 -8.63 -0.26
CA GLY A 100 -2.70 -9.94 -0.18
C GLY A 100 -4.07 -9.96 -0.82
N ALA A 101 -4.77 -11.07 -0.70
CA ALA A 101 -6.15 -11.19 -1.15
C ALA A 101 -6.98 -12.02 -0.16
N VAL A 102 -8.12 -11.47 0.22
CA VAL A 102 -9.17 -12.13 0.97
C VAL A 102 -10.35 -12.29 0.02
N ILE A 103 -10.66 -13.52 -0.34
CA ILE A 103 -11.75 -13.84 -1.28
C ILE A 103 -12.87 -14.50 -0.50
N ARG A 104 -14.11 -14.10 -0.80
CA ARG A 104 -15.27 -14.62 -0.09
C ARG A 104 -15.43 -16.12 -0.29
N GLY A 105 -15.52 -16.84 0.83
CA GLY A 105 -15.96 -18.23 0.89
C GLY A 105 -17.38 -18.35 1.44
N ASP A 106 -17.76 -19.55 1.81
CA ASP A 106 -19.14 -19.88 2.22
C ASP A 106 -19.50 -19.43 3.64
N THR A 107 -18.53 -18.98 4.42
CA THR A 107 -18.70 -18.70 5.85
C THR A 107 -18.42 -17.24 6.19
N TYR A 108 -18.87 -16.82 7.38
CA TYR A 108 -18.63 -15.48 7.94
C TYR A 108 -17.14 -15.15 8.17
N HIS A 109 -16.26 -16.10 7.93
CA HIS A 109 -14.80 -15.92 8.09
C HIS A 109 -14.24 -14.79 7.23
N PHE A 110 -14.81 -14.57 6.03
CA PHE A 110 -14.40 -13.46 5.15
C PHE A 110 -14.54 -12.11 5.85
N GLU A 111 -15.69 -11.83 6.46
CA GLU A 111 -15.96 -10.57 7.15
C GLU A 111 -15.00 -10.36 8.33
N ILE A 112 -14.74 -11.40 9.10
CA ILE A 112 -13.81 -11.34 10.22
C ILE A 112 -12.41 -10.96 9.71
N VAL A 113 -11.91 -11.70 8.73
CA VAL A 113 -10.56 -11.47 8.20
C VAL A 113 -10.44 -10.08 7.58
N ALA A 114 -11.39 -9.68 6.73
CA ALA A 114 -11.37 -8.39 6.04
C ALA A 114 -11.43 -7.22 7.03
N ASN A 115 -12.35 -7.27 8.00
CA ASN A 115 -12.57 -6.19 8.96
C ASN A 115 -11.42 -6.06 9.94
N GLU A 116 -10.97 -7.17 10.54
CA GLU A 116 -9.92 -7.13 11.55
C GLU A 116 -8.54 -6.81 10.95
N MET A 117 -8.26 -7.27 9.74
CA MET A 117 -7.06 -6.87 9.00
C MET A 117 -7.05 -5.37 8.76
N ALA A 118 -8.11 -4.80 8.20
CA ALA A 118 -8.21 -3.37 7.89
C ALA A 118 -8.14 -2.51 9.17
N SER A 119 -8.90 -2.88 10.20
CA SER A 119 -8.89 -2.23 11.52
C SER A 119 -7.50 -2.29 12.15
N GLY A 120 -6.85 -3.45 12.10
CA GLY A 120 -5.52 -3.64 12.64
C GLY A 120 -4.45 -2.78 11.95
N ILE A 121 -4.47 -2.71 10.61
CA ILE A 121 -3.58 -1.84 9.83
C ILE A 121 -3.79 -0.37 10.22
N MET A 122 -5.04 0.09 10.28
CA MET A 122 -5.36 1.46 10.65
C MET A 122 -4.85 1.80 12.04
N ARG A 123 -5.03 0.90 13.01
CA ARG A 123 -4.51 1.09 14.37
C ARG A 123 -2.99 1.21 14.39
N VAL A 124 -2.27 0.35 13.65
CA VAL A 124 -0.81 0.43 13.58
C VAL A 124 -0.34 1.77 13.01
N GLN A 125 -0.97 2.27 11.93
CA GLN A 125 -0.66 3.59 11.38
C GLN A 125 -0.80 4.71 12.42
N LEU A 126 -1.94 4.74 13.12
CA LEU A 126 -2.23 5.79 14.11
C LEU A 126 -1.34 5.69 15.34
N ASP A 127 -1.03 4.47 15.81
CA ASP A 127 -0.20 4.25 17.00
C ASP A 127 1.30 4.54 16.73
N THR A 128 1.76 4.37 15.49
CA THR A 128 3.19 4.47 15.16
C THR A 128 3.56 5.71 14.33
N GLY A 129 2.57 6.36 13.71
CA GLY A 129 2.79 7.46 12.78
C GLY A 129 3.40 7.05 11.43
N ILE A 130 3.58 5.75 11.18
CA ILE A 130 4.14 5.23 9.92
C ILE A 130 2.99 4.95 8.94
N PRO A 131 2.98 5.56 7.75
CA PRO A 131 1.97 5.28 6.73
C PRO A 131 2.00 3.81 6.29
N ILE A 132 0.83 3.19 6.15
CA ILE A 132 0.70 1.84 5.62
C ILE A 132 -0.32 1.84 4.49
N ALA A 133 0.15 1.76 3.25
CA ALA A 133 -0.74 1.61 2.10
C ALA A 133 -1.37 0.21 2.08
N ASN A 134 -2.70 0.15 1.95
CA ASN A 134 -3.44 -1.09 1.97
C ASN A 134 -3.76 -1.57 0.54
N ALA A 135 -3.08 -2.61 0.09
CA ALA A 135 -3.35 -3.37 -1.13
C ALA A 135 -3.82 -4.80 -0.83
N VAL A 136 -4.42 -5.03 0.34
CA VAL A 136 -5.09 -6.31 0.60
C VAL A 136 -6.45 -6.27 -0.07
N LEU A 137 -6.59 -7.00 -1.18
CA LEU A 137 -7.83 -7.09 -1.91
C LEU A 137 -8.88 -7.85 -1.09
N THR A 138 -10.11 -7.35 -1.10
CA THR A 138 -11.27 -8.00 -0.49
C THR A 138 -12.33 -8.12 -1.58
N THR A 139 -12.50 -9.30 -2.14
CA THR A 139 -13.33 -9.54 -3.32
C THR A 139 -14.30 -10.70 -3.14
N GLU A 140 -15.39 -10.69 -3.91
CA GLU A 140 -16.37 -11.78 -3.91
C GLU A 140 -15.84 -12.99 -4.71
N THR A 141 -15.01 -12.77 -5.73
CA THR A 141 -14.49 -13.82 -6.62
C THR A 141 -13.01 -13.63 -6.92
N ASP A 142 -12.36 -14.73 -7.33
CA ASP A 142 -10.97 -14.73 -7.82
C ASP A 142 -10.81 -13.77 -9.02
N ASP A 143 -11.74 -13.78 -9.99
CA ASP A 143 -11.68 -12.92 -11.19
C ASP A 143 -11.66 -11.44 -10.81
N GLN A 144 -12.43 -11.05 -9.79
CA GLN A 144 -12.40 -9.68 -9.29
C GLN A 144 -11.03 -9.30 -8.73
N ALA A 145 -10.35 -10.24 -8.07
CA ALA A 145 -9.01 -10.01 -7.54
C ALA A 145 -7.96 -9.96 -8.67
N TYR A 146 -7.99 -10.91 -9.61
CA TYR A 146 -7.08 -10.93 -10.76
C TYR A 146 -7.12 -9.65 -11.59
N THR A 147 -8.31 -9.15 -11.89
CA THR A 147 -8.47 -7.92 -12.69
C THR A 147 -7.98 -6.66 -11.99
N ARG A 148 -7.83 -6.69 -10.66
CA ARG A 148 -7.46 -5.53 -9.83
C ARG A 148 -6.01 -5.53 -9.36
N MET A 149 -5.34 -6.69 -9.32
CA MET A 149 -4.05 -6.85 -8.64
C MET A 149 -2.97 -5.89 -9.15
N ALA A 150 -2.81 -5.76 -10.47
CA ALA A 150 -1.78 -4.89 -11.04
C ALA A 150 -2.04 -3.41 -10.73
N HIS A 151 -3.28 -2.96 -10.92
CA HIS A 151 -3.68 -1.59 -10.65
C HIS A 151 -3.54 -1.25 -9.15
N LYS A 152 -4.02 -2.12 -8.26
CA LYS A 152 -3.97 -1.90 -6.81
C LYS A 152 -2.56 -1.98 -6.23
N GLY A 153 -1.70 -2.84 -6.76
CA GLY A 153 -0.28 -2.87 -6.40
C GLY A 153 0.42 -1.56 -6.73
N ALA A 154 0.18 -1.01 -7.93
CA ALA A 154 0.73 0.27 -8.34
C ALA A 154 0.17 1.45 -7.53
N GLU A 155 -1.15 1.50 -7.29
CA GLU A 155 -1.77 2.53 -6.45
C GLU A 155 -1.18 2.56 -5.03
N ALA A 156 -0.99 1.39 -4.41
CA ALA A 156 -0.44 1.29 -3.07
C ALA A 156 1.01 1.80 -3.00
N ALA A 157 1.81 1.55 -4.03
CA ALA A 157 3.16 2.09 -4.13
C ALA A 157 3.15 3.63 -4.16
N LEU A 158 2.30 4.24 -5.00
CA LEU A 158 2.16 5.69 -5.08
C LEU A 158 1.65 6.29 -3.76
N CYS A 159 0.65 5.65 -3.14
CA CYS A 159 0.12 6.06 -1.84
C CYS A 159 1.22 6.04 -0.76
N ALA A 160 2.02 4.98 -0.70
CA ALA A 160 3.10 4.86 0.28
C ALA A 160 4.14 5.97 0.12
N ILE A 161 4.57 6.27 -1.12
CA ILE A 161 5.54 7.33 -1.41
C ILE A 161 4.96 8.71 -1.04
N GLU A 162 3.74 9.00 -1.49
CA GLU A 162 3.11 10.29 -1.24
C GLU A 162 2.93 10.55 0.25
N MET A 163 2.44 9.56 0.99
CA MET A 163 2.25 9.67 2.44
C MET A 163 3.58 9.73 3.21
N ALA A 164 4.61 8.99 2.81
CA ALA A 164 5.93 9.09 3.41
C ALA A 164 6.51 10.51 3.25
N ASN A 165 6.41 11.08 2.05
CA ASN A 165 6.86 12.44 1.78
C ASN A 165 6.05 13.49 2.54
N LEU A 166 4.73 13.28 2.69
CA LEU A 166 3.87 14.18 3.46
C LEU A 166 4.27 14.18 4.94
N MET A 167 4.48 13.01 5.53
CA MET A 167 4.88 12.88 6.95
C MET A 167 6.29 13.42 7.21
N GLY A 168 7.21 13.29 6.26
CA GLY A 168 8.59 13.79 6.40
C GLY A 168 8.74 15.31 6.25
N LYS A 169 7.67 16.03 5.84
CA LYS A 169 7.66 17.50 5.68
C LYS A 169 7.15 18.27 6.90
N SER A 170 6.77 17.57 7.96
CA SER A 170 6.26 18.17 9.21
C SER A 170 7.37 18.49 10.21
#